data_da26dd4c6b46f6ee3b61d1ec911fc4f4
#
_entry.id   da26dd4c6b46f6ee3b61d1ec911fc4f4
#
_cell.length_a   1.000
_cell.length_b   1.000
_cell.length_c   1.000
_cell.angle_alpha   90.00
_cell.angle_beta   90.00
_cell.angle_gamma   90.00
#
_symmetry.space_group_name_H-M   'P 1'
#
loop_
_entity.id
_entity.type
_entity.pdbx_description
1 polymer ?
#
loop_
_entity_poly.entity_id
_entity_poly.type
_entity_poly.pdbx_seq_one_letter_code
_entity_poly.pdbx_strand_id
1 'polypeptide(L)'
;ADKTEPFYGEWQTLQSDRYASPSYTTSGHTEIGGSDGTRQQVSNDAMAAFYNALQWHVTGNVKYADCAARILSVYAEKMESATQQLYQYPARDLCYAAELLRLSDGSFYSGWEEVSYNQFLNKVRTILVPALRKERTNGMSSWSAGAIDGLLIAGVLLDDEAIYDEAIGYFKNESIPGSITGAITDS
;
A
#
# COMPACT_ATOMS: atom_id res chain seq x y z
N ALA A 1 11.90 -24.09 -2.97
CA ALA A 1 12.10 -22.80 -3.62
C ALA A 1 13.45 -22.80 -4.32
N ASP A 2 13.51 -22.25 -5.52
CA ASP A 2 14.74 -22.07 -6.26
C ASP A 2 15.65 -21.08 -5.49
N LYS A 3 16.91 -21.42 -5.29
CA LYS A 3 17.90 -20.61 -4.56
C LYS A 3 18.73 -19.76 -5.53
N THR A 4 18.08 -19.20 -6.55
CA THR A 4 18.73 -18.39 -7.57
C THR A 4 18.93 -16.96 -7.06
N GLU A 5 20.18 -16.46 -7.09
CA GLU A 5 20.49 -15.07 -6.77
C GLU A 5 20.08 -14.15 -7.94
N PRO A 6 19.70 -12.88 -7.67
CA PRO A 6 19.70 -12.20 -6.35
C PRO A 6 18.44 -12.47 -5.49
N PHE A 7 17.44 -13.12 -6.02
CA PHE A 7 16.12 -13.25 -5.37
C PHE A 7 16.16 -14.03 -4.06
N TYR A 8 17.04 -15.00 -3.94
CA TYR A 8 17.14 -15.78 -2.71
C TYR A 8 17.71 -14.96 -1.54
N GLY A 9 18.70 -14.12 -1.80
CA GLY A 9 19.25 -13.21 -0.80
C GLY A 9 18.23 -12.18 -0.32
N GLU A 10 17.47 -11.59 -1.25
CA GLU A 10 16.39 -10.66 -0.91
C GLU A 10 15.27 -11.33 -0.13
N TRP A 11 14.92 -12.56 -0.47
CA TRP A 11 13.96 -13.35 0.28
C TRP A 11 14.43 -13.61 1.72
N GLN A 12 15.71 -13.95 1.93
CA GLN A 12 16.26 -14.14 3.27
C GLN A 12 16.24 -12.83 4.07
N THR A 13 16.54 -11.71 3.43
CA THR A 13 16.47 -10.38 4.02
C THR A 13 15.04 -10.08 4.49
N LEU A 14 14.05 -10.29 3.63
CA LEU A 14 12.65 -10.13 3.99
C LEU A 14 12.26 -11.01 5.19
N GLN A 15 12.64 -12.30 5.18
CA GLN A 15 12.30 -13.23 6.26
C GLN A 15 12.89 -12.83 7.62
N SER A 16 14.03 -12.15 7.62
CA SER A 16 14.70 -11.68 8.84
C SER A 16 14.21 -10.32 9.33
N ASP A 17 13.41 -9.61 8.53
CA ASP A 17 12.88 -8.30 8.91
C ASP A 17 11.82 -8.43 10.02
N ARG A 18 11.92 -7.58 11.03
CA ARG A 18 10.97 -7.57 12.17
C ARG A 18 9.53 -7.27 11.76
N TYR A 19 9.34 -6.51 10.68
CA TYR A 19 8.01 -6.18 10.14
C TYR A 19 7.40 -7.32 9.34
N ALA A 20 8.21 -8.27 8.90
CA ALA A 20 7.76 -9.49 8.24
C ALA A 20 7.30 -10.59 9.22
N SER A 21 7.30 -10.32 10.52
CA SER A 21 6.86 -11.27 11.54
C SER A 21 5.33 -11.45 11.51
N PRO A 22 4.81 -12.70 11.47
CA PRO A 22 3.37 -12.94 11.55
C PRO A 22 2.76 -12.62 12.93
N SER A 23 3.61 -12.34 13.93
CA SER A 23 3.20 -11.88 15.26
C SER A 23 3.20 -10.36 15.41
N TYR A 24 3.48 -9.61 14.33
CA TYR A 24 3.42 -8.15 14.37
C TYR A 24 2.03 -7.67 14.81
N THR A 25 1.98 -6.66 15.68
CA THR A 25 0.74 -6.08 16.20
C THR A 25 0.75 -4.56 16.03
N THR A 26 -0.42 -4.00 15.78
CA THR A 26 -0.65 -2.55 15.74
C THR A 26 -1.90 -2.18 16.49
N SER A 27 -1.95 -0.96 17.01
CA SER A 27 -3.17 -0.31 17.49
C SER A 27 -3.82 0.56 16.42
N GLY A 28 -3.17 0.73 15.27
CA GLY A 28 -3.61 1.60 14.18
C GLY A 28 -3.57 3.09 14.53
N HIS A 29 -3.83 3.91 13.53
CA HIS A 29 -3.89 5.37 13.65
C HIS A 29 -5.08 5.92 12.85
N THR A 30 -5.62 7.06 13.28
CA THR A 30 -6.72 7.76 12.59
C THR A 30 -6.24 8.57 11.41
N GLU A 31 -4.99 9.05 11.46
CA GLU A 31 -4.35 9.82 10.39
C GLU A 31 -3.28 8.97 9.69
N ILE A 32 -3.35 8.89 8.36
CA ILE A 32 -2.33 8.27 7.52
C ILE A 32 -1.29 9.31 7.13
N GLY A 33 -0.06 9.10 7.56
CA GLY A 33 1.03 10.07 7.45
C GLY A 33 1.34 10.71 8.78
N GLY A 34 1.74 11.97 8.78
CA GLY A 34 2.03 12.71 10.00
C GLY A 34 3.43 13.31 10.04
N SER A 35 3.65 14.26 10.95
CA SER A 35 4.90 15.04 11.04
C SER A 35 5.89 14.55 12.11
N ASP A 36 5.52 13.61 12.94
CA ASP A 36 6.26 13.15 14.11
C ASP A 36 6.25 11.61 14.24
N GLY A 37 6.41 11.09 15.43
CA GLY A 37 6.50 9.65 15.70
C GLY A 37 5.35 8.80 15.12
N THR A 38 4.17 9.39 14.95
CA THR A 38 3.00 8.72 14.36
C THR A 38 3.24 8.29 12.93
N ARG A 39 3.88 9.14 12.10
CA ARG A 39 4.21 8.83 10.71
C ARG A 39 5.06 7.57 10.60
N GLN A 40 6.09 7.45 11.43
CA GLN A 40 6.96 6.28 11.41
C GLN A 40 6.20 5.01 11.76
N GLN A 41 5.28 5.10 12.71
CA GLN A 41 4.48 3.96 13.13
C GLN A 41 3.49 3.52 12.03
N VAL A 42 2.79 4.46 11.40
CA VAL A 42 1.91 4.17 10.25
C VAL A 42 2.70 3.53 9.10
N SER A 43 3.90 4.04 8.79
CA SER A 43 4.77 3.45 7.76
C SER A 43 5.22 2.03 8.14
N ASN A 44 5.56 1.80 9.41
CA ASN A 44 5.93 0.48 9.90
C ASN A 44 4.75 -0.52 9.81
N ASP A 45 3.56 -0.08 10.16
CA ASP A 45 2.34 -0.89 10.08
C ASP A 45 2.00 -1.27 8.61
N ALA A 46 2.07 -0.29 7.72
CA ALA A 46 1.83 -0.50 6.29
C ALA A 46 2.85 -1.47 5.68
N MET A 47 4.13 -1.28 6.00
CA MET A 47 5.20 -2.19 5.61
C MET A 47 5.00 -3.60 6.19
N ALA A 48 4.58 -3.71 7.45
CA ALA A 48 4.30 -5.00 8.06
C ALA A 48 3.11 -5.71 7.38
N ALA A 49 2.05 -4.99 7.02
CA ALA A 49 0.95 -5.55 6.26
C ALA A 49 1.43 -6.08 4.90
N PHE A 50 2.19 -5.26 4.15
CA PHE A 50 2.72 -5.63 2.84
C PHE A 50 3.67 -6.82 2.91
N TYR A 51 4.63 -6.82 3.81
CA TYR A 51 5.61 -7.91 3.96
C TYR A 51 4.95 -9.23 4.35
N ASN A 52 3.96 -9.20 5.22
CA ASN A 52 3.21 -10.39 5.60
C ASN A 52 2.35 -10.89 4.43
N ALA A 53 1.64 -10.02 3.71
CA ALA A 53 0.87 -10.42 2.53
C ALA A 53 1.78 -11.05 1.44
N LEU A 54 2.96 -10.48 1.20
CA LEU A 54 3.95 -11.01 0.27
C LEU A 54 4.47 -12.39 0.72
N GLN A 55 4.80 -12.56 2.02
CA GLN A 55 5.23 -13.86 2.54
C GLN A 55 4.16 -14.93 2.41
N TRP A 56 2.89 -14.57 2.58
CA TRP A 56 1.80 -15.51 2.32
C TRP A 56 1.78 -15.99 0.88
N HIS A 57 1.91 -15.09 -0.10
CA HIS A 57 1.98 -15.46 -1.51
C HIS A 57 3.13 -16.43 -1.82
N VAL A 58 4.30 -16.21 -1.22
CA VAL A 58 5.48 -17.05 -1.48
C VAL A 58 5.42 -18.38 -0.75
N THR A 59 4.87 -18.40 0.48
CA THR A 59 4.95 -19.60 1.35
C THR A 59 3.64 -20.39 1.44
N GLY A 60 2.50 -19.78 1.13
CA GLY A 60 1.16 -20.34 1.41
C GLY A 60 0.81 -20.43 2.90
N ASN A 61 1.66 -19.89 3.78
CA ASN A 61 1.44 -20.00 5.23
C ASN A 61 0.43 -18.95 5.69
N VAL A 62 -0.76 -19.42 6.05
CA VAL A 62 -1.91 -18.58 6.46
C VAL A 62 -1.65 -17.61 7.61
N LYS A 63 -0.68 -17.90 8.49
CA LYS A 63 -0.31 -16.98 9.58
C LYS A 63 0.11 -15.59 9.08
N TYR A 64 0.70 -15.53 7.92
CA TYR A 64 1.08 -14.27 7.29
C TYR A 64 -0.14 -13.54 6.72
N ALA A 65 -1.05 -14.26 6.04
CA ALA A 65 -2.31 -13.68 5.60
C ALA A 65 -3.15 -13.15 6.77
N ASP A 66 -3.25 -13.92 7.87
CA ASP A 66 -3.93 -13.51 9.10
C ASP A 66 -3.34 -12.22 9.69
N CYS A 67 -2.00 -12.09 9.68
CA CYS A 67 -1.33 -10.89 10.16
C CYS A 67 -1.65 -9.68 9.29
N ALA A 68 -1.54 -9.80 7.97
CA ALA A 68 -1.86 -8.72 7.04
C ALA A 68 -3.33 -8.30 7.15
N ALA A 69 -4.26 -9.25 7.15
CA ALA A 69 -5.69 -9.00 7.29
C ALA A 69 -6.04 -8.30 8.61
N ARG A 70 -5.40 -8.69 9.71
CA ARG A 70 -5.58 -8.05 11.02
C ARG A 70 -5.12 -6.59 10.99
N ILE A 71 -3.95 -6.29 10.41
CA ILE A 71 -3.46 -4.91 10.30
C ILE A 71 -4.43 -4.08 9.46
N LEU A 72 -4.83 -4.58 8.29
CA LEU A 72 -5.75 -3.89 7.39
C LEU A 72 -7.13 -3.66 8.04
N SER A 73 -7.64 -4.61 8.83
CA SER A 73 -8.88 -4.46 9.59
C SER A 73 -8.80 -3.34 10.62
N VAL A 74 -7.67 -3.21 11.32
CA VAL A 74 -7.45 -2.10 12.27
C VAL A 74 -7.49 -0.75 11.55
N TYR A 75 -6.90 -0.66 10.35
CA TYR A 75 -6.96 0.58 9.55
C TYR A 75 -8.34 0.80 8.91
N ALA A 76 -9.06 -0.25 8.54
CA ALA A 76 -10.46 -0.15 8.12
C ALA A 76 -11.33 0.53 9.18
N GLU A 77 -11.14 0.16 10.44
CA GLU A 77 -11.86 0.76 11.57
C GLU A 77 -11.42 2.20 11.85
N LYS A 78 -10.10 2.42 11.96
CA LYS A 78 -9.55 3.65 12.56
C LYS A 78 -9.23 4.77 11.61
N MET A 79 -8.93 4.50 10.34
CA MET A 79 -8.54 5.53 9.38
C MET A 79 -9.65 6.57 9.20
N GLU A 80 -9.34 7.85 9.44
CA GLU A 80 -10.25 8.98 9.29
C GLU A 80 -9.75 10.02 8.29
N SER A 81 -8.41 10.13 8.13
CA SER A 81 -7.81 11.15 7.28
C SER A 81 -6.44 10.73 6.72
N ALA A 82 -6.00 11.44 5.66
CA ALA A 82 -4.68 11.31 5.06
C ALA A 82 -4.26 12.70 4.56
N THR A 83 -3.96 13.62 5.48
CA THR A 83 -3.72 15.04 5.18
C THR A 83 -2.32 15.52 5.53
N GLN A 84 -1.60 14.74 6.31
CA GLN A 84 -0.26 15.06 6.77
C GLN A 84 0.82 14.65 5.74
N GLN A 85 2.07 15.03 6.00
CA GLN A 85 3.17 14.74 5.08
C GLN A 85 3.44 13.23 4.93
N LEU A 86 3.89 12.84 3.74
CA LEU A 86 4.37 11.51 3.40
C LEU A 86 3.35 10.36 3.56
N TYR A 87 2.06 10.67 3.54
CA TYR A 87 1.00 9.66 3.61
C TYR A 87 0.93 8.76 2.35
N GLN A 88 1.45 9.23 1.22
CA GLN A 88 1.41 8.48 -0.04
C GLN A 88 2.11 7.12 0.03
N TYR A 89 3.19 7.00 0.79
CA TYR A 89 3.94 5.74 0.92
C TYR A 89 3.16 4.69 1.74
N PRO A 90 2.72 4.97 2.98
CA PRO A 90 1.91 4.00 3.70
C PRO A 90 0.55 3.75 3.04
N ALA A 91 -0.07 4.74 2.38
CA ALA A 91 -1.31 4.54 1.63
C ALA A 91 -1.12 3.52 0.51
N ARG A 92 -0.05 3.65 -0.28
CA ARG A 92 0.34 2.70 -1.31
C ARG A 92 0.56 1.30 -0.74
N ASP A 93 1.37 1.18 0.31
CA ASP A 93 1.76 -0.11 0.88
C ASP A 93 0.57 -0.86 1.49
N LEU A 94 -0.39 -0.14 2.10
CA LEU A 94 -1.66 -0.71 2.57
C LEU A 94 -2.51 -1.22 1.40
N CYS A 95 -2.55 -0.50 0.27
CA CYS A 95 -3.26 -0.96 -0.92
C CYS A 95 -2.60 -2.19 -1.55
N TYR A 96 -1.27 -2.25 -1.63
CA TYR A 96 -0.54 -3.44 -2.08
C TYR A 96 -0.80 -4.64 -1.16
N ALA A 97 -0.78 -4.44 0.15
CA ALA A 97 -1.07 -5.50 1.11
C ALA A 97 -2.49 -6.07 0.91
N ALA A 98 -3.47 -5.21 0.71
CA ALA A 98 -4.85 -5.61 0.47
C ALA A 98 -5.02 -6.36 -0.84
N GLU A 99 -4.39 -5.89 -1.93
CA GLU A 99 -4.46 -6.57 -3.22
C GLU A 99 -3.77 -7.94 -3.17
N LEU A 100 -2.67 -8.08 -2.46
CA LEU A 100 -2.01 -9.37 -2.24
C LEU A 100 -2.87 -10.35 -1.43
N LEU A 101 -3.89 -9.91 -0.71
CA LEU A 101 -4.89 -10.80 -0.08
C LEU A 101 -6.04 -11.19 -1.03
N ARG A 102 -6.05 -10.70 -2.26
CA ARG A 102 -7.01 -11.11 -3.29
C ARG A 102 -6.60 -12.46 -3.89
N LEU A 103 -7.57 -13.34 -4.08
CA LEU A 103 -7.38 -14.65 -4.70
C LEU A 103 -7.60 -14.58 -6.21
N SER A 104 -7.21 -15.62 -6.93
CA SER A 104 -7.31 -15.69 -8.39
C SER A 104 -8.75 -15.66 -8.92
N ASP A 105 -9.75 -15.93 -8.10
CA ASP A 105 -11.17 -15.83 -8.42
C ASP A 105 -11.76 -14.44 -8.14
N GLY A 106 -10.94 -13.51 -7.68
CA GLY A 106 -11.33 -12.14 -7.33
C GLY A 106 -11.84 -11.95 -5.90
N SER A 107 -12.08 -13.04 -5.15
CA SER A 107 -12.40 -12.94 -3.73
C SER A 107 -11.18 -12.58 -2.89
N PHE A 108 -11.40 -12.10 -1.67
CA PHE A 108 -10.31 -11.90 -0.71
C PHE A 108 -10.07 -13.17 0.14
N TYR A 109 -8.89 -13.23 0.73
CA TYR A 109 -8.53 -14.26 1.69
C TYR A 109 -9.64 -14.45 2.73
N SER A 110 -10.15 -15.67 2.89
CA SER A 110 -11.32 -15.98 3.72
C SER A 110 -11.16 -15.71 5.22
N GLY A 111 -9.93 -15.57 5.70
CA GLY A 111 -9.63 -15.11 7.06
C GLY A 111 -9.73 -13.59 7.24
N TRP A 112 -9.93 -12.83 6.17
CA TRP A 112 -10.23 -11.40 6.24
C TRP A 112 -11.75 -11.21 6.14
N GLU A 113 -12.39 -10.82 7.24
CA GLU A 113 -13.84 -10.70 7.34
C GLU A 113 -14.40 -9.73 6.30
N GLU A 114 -15.49 -10.12 5.64
CA GLU A 114 -16.10 -9.34 4.56
C GLU A 114 -16.46 -7.92 4.98
N VAL A 115 -16.97 -7.73 6.18
CA VAL A 115 -17.29 -6.39 6.71
C VAL A 115 -16.02 -5.54 6.79
N SER A 116 -14.90 -6.11 7.24
CA SER A 116 -13.63 -5.40 7.40
C SER A 116 -13.00 -5.04 6.06
N TYR A 117 -12.98 -5.96 5.08
CA TYR A 117 -12.39 -5.59 3.79
C TYR A 117 -13.27 -4.61 3.02
N ASN A 118 -14.58 -4.71 3.06
CA ASN A 118 -15.48 -3.73 2.45
C ASN A 118 -15.32 -2.34 3.09
N GLN A 119 -15.15 -2.28 4.40
CA GLN A 119 -14.86 -1.04 5.11
C GLN A 119 -13.50 -0.46 4.69
N PHE A 120 -12.46 -1.31 4.55
CA PHE A 120 -11.15 -0.89 4.07
C PHE A 120 -11.23 -0.32 2.64
N LEU A 121 -11.87 -1.03 1.69
CA LEU A 121 -12.07 -0.56 0.32
C LEU A 121 -12.80 0.79 0.28
N ASN A 122 -13.81 0.98 1.14
CA ASN A 122 -14.49 2.26 1.28
C ASN A 122 -13.54 3.38 1.76
N LYS A 123 -12.66 3.10 2.75
CA LYS A 123 -11.64 4.06 3.21
C LYS A 123 -10.62 4.39 2.10
N VAL A 124 -10.20 3.41 1.32
CA VAL A 124 -9.36 3.66 0.14
C VAL A 124 -10.05 4.64 -0.81
N ARG A 125 -11.31 4.38 -1.16
CA ARG A 125 -12.08 5.22 -2.10
C ARG A 125 -12.34 6.62 -1.57
N THR A 126 -12.68 6.76 -0.29
CA THR A 126 -13.16 8.04 0.28
C THR A 126 -12.07 8.88 0.95
N ILE A 127 -10.96 8.28 1.34
CA ILE A 127 -9.86 8.96 2.05
C ILE A 127 -8.57 8.92 1.22
N LEU A 128 -8.07 7.73 0.86
CA LEU A 128 -6.75 7.62 0.25
C LEU A 128 -6.72 8.14 -1.18
N VAL A 129 -7.69 7.77 -2.03
CA VAL A 129 -7.74 8.24 -3.43
C VAL A 129 -7.81 9.77 -3.53
N PRO A 130 -8.69 10.49 -2.80
CA PRO A 130 -8.68 11.96 -2.81
C PRO A 130 -7.36 12.58 -2.34
N ALA A 131 -6.75 12.00 -1.30
CA ALA A 131 -5.46 12.45 -0.78
C ALA A 131 -4.34 12.26 -1.82
N LEU A 132 -4.22 11.08 -2.40
CA LEU A 132 -3.23 10.77 -3.44
C LEU A 132 -3.39 11.68 -4.68
N ARG A 133 -4.63 11.97 -5.09
CA ARG A 133 -4.91 12.93 -6.16
C ARG A 133 -4.38 14.33 -5.86
N LYS A 134 -4.48 14.76 -4.61
CA LYS A 134 -3.93 16.05 -4.18
C LYS A 134 -2.41 16.04 -4.17
N GLU A 135 -1.79 14.97 -3.68
CA GLU A 135 -0.33 14.88 -3.52
C GLU A 135 0.43 14.82 -4.85
N ARG A 136 -0.15 14.24 -5.91
CA ARG A 136 0.50 14.16 -7.23
C ARG A 136 0.93 15.52 -7.80
N THR A 137 0.38 16.62 -7.29
CA THR A 137 0.67 17.99 -7.73
C THR A 137 1.60 18.76 -6.79
N ASN A 138 2.23 18.09 -5.82
CA ASN A 138 3.04 18.73 -4.79
C ASN A 138 4.33 19.40 -5.32
N GLY A 139 4.78 19.07 -6.53
CA GLY A 139 5.99 19.63 -7.13
C GLY A 139 7.29 18.96 -6.70
N MET A 140 7.25 18.01 -5.76
CA MET A 140 8.38 17.16 -5.39
C MET A 140 8.26 15.82 -6.14
N SER A 141 9.16 15.56 -7.09
CA SER A 141 9.06 14.42 -8.02
C SER A 141 8.88 13.07 -7.32
N SER A 142 9.60 12.79 -6.24
CA SER A 142 9.46 11.54 -5.47
C SER A 142 8.11 11.40 -4.76
N TRP A 143 7.54 12.50 -4.28
CA TRP A 143 6.22 12.50 -3.63
C TRP A 143 5.11 12.32 -4.66
N SER A 144 5.19 13.03 -5.76
CA SER A 144 4.25 12.89 -6.88
C SER A 144 4.31 11.47 -7.47
N ALA A 145 5.50 10.90 -7.67
CA ALA A 145 5.68 9.53 -8.13
C ALA A 145 5.05 8.52 -7.16
N GLY A 146 5.27 8.67 -5.85
CA GLY A 146 4.64 7.82 -4.83
C GLY A 146 3.12 7.94 -4.79
N ALA A 147 2.57 9.13 -5.07
CA ALA A 147 1.14 9.34 -5.16
C ALA A 147 0.54 8.71 -6.43
N ILE A 148 1.23 8.80 -7.56
CA ILE A 148 0.82 8.15 -8.82
C ILE A 148 0.81 6.62 -8.66
N ASP A 149 1.86 6.05 -8.07
CA ASP A 149 1.94 4.62 -7.75
C ASP A 149 0.80 4.18 -6.80
N GLY A 150 0.54 4.98 -5.76
CA GLY A 150 -0.60 4.77 -4.86
C GLY A 150 -1.96 4.79 -5.57
N LEU A 151 -2.16 5.69 -6.55
CA LEU A 151 -3.38 5.72 -7.36
C LEU A 151 -3.49 4.51 -8.29
N LEU A 152 -2.38 4.06 -8.89
CA LEU A 152 -2.36 2.86 -9.73
C LEU A 152 -2.84 1.65 -8.95
N ILE A 153 -2.23 1.38 -7.80
CA ILE A 153 -2.62 0.21 -7.00
C ILE A 153 -4.02 0.38 -6.39
N ALA A 154 -4.46 1.59 -6.05
CA ALA A 154 -5.82 1.83 -5.59
C ALA A 154 -6.85 1.54 -6.69
N GLY A 155 -6.57 1.90 -7.95
CA GLY A 155 -7.41 1.58 -9.10
C GLY A 155 -7.56 0.06 -9.29
N VAL A 156 -6.45 -0.68 -9.22
CA VAL A 156 -6.44 -2.15 -9.28
C VAL A 156 -7.25 -2.74 -8.12
N LEU A 157 -6.96 -2.35 -6.89
CA LEU A 157 -7.62 -2.87 -5.69
C LEU A 157 -9.15 -2.62 -5.68
N LEU A 158 -9.59 -1.49 -6.23
CA LEU A 158 -11.00 -1.09 -6.25
C LEU A 158 -11.74 -1.62 -7.50
N ASP A 159 -11.05 -2.32 -8.42
CA ASP A 159 -11.56 -2.66 -9.75
C ASP A 159 -12.13 -1.44 -10.48
N ASP A 160 -11.44 -0.29 -10.37
CA ASP A 160 -11.87 1.01 -10.87
C ASP A 160 -10.94 1.49 -12.00
N GLU A 161 -11.33 1.15 -13.23
CA GLU A 161 -10.58 1.48 -14.45
C GLU A 161 -10.36 3.00 -14.59
N ALA A 162 -11.32 3.83 -14.15
CA ALA A 162 -11.20 5.28 -14.25
C ALA A 162 -10.08 5.83 -13.34
N ILE A 163 -9.92 5.29 -12.13
CA ILE A 163 -8.81 5.67 -11.24
C ILE A 163 -7.48 5.18 -11.82
N TYR A 164 -7.45 3.95 -12.35
CA TYR A 164 -6.26 3.37 -12.97
C TYR A 164 -5.80 4.18 -14.19
N ASP A 165 -6.71 4.47 -15.13
CA ASP A 165 -6.41 5.26 -16.34
C ASP A 165 -6.00 6.69 -16.01
N GLU A 166 -6.61 7.30 -14.99
CA GLU A 166 -6.20 8.59 -14.46
C GLU A 166 -4.72 8.55 -14.01
N ALA A 167 -4.34 7.54 -13.24
CA ALA A 167 -2.97 7.39 -12.76
C ALA A 167 -1.97 7.14 -13.91
N ILE A 168 -2.34 6.32 -14.92
CA ILE A 168 -1.56 6.14 -16.15
C ILE A 168 -1.39 7.46 -16.89
N GLY A 169 -2.45 8.27 -16.96
CA GLY A 169 -2.39 9.62 -17.55
C GLY A 169 -1.38 10.52 -16.85
N TYR A 170 -1.36 10.50 -15.52
CA TYR A 170 -0.36 11.26 -14.74
C TYR A 170 1.06 10.73 -14.93
N PHE A 171 1.24 9.43 -14.95
CA PHE A 171 2.54 8.81 -15.15
C PHE A 171 3.19 9.20 -16.49
N LYS A 172 2.37 9.40 -17.54
CA LYS A 172 2.80 9.78 -18.89
C LYS A 172 2.84 11.30 -19.13
N ASN A 173 2.34 12.12 -18.22
CA ASN A 173 2.22 13.57 -18.42
C ASN A 173 3.51 14.29 -18.04
N GLU A 174 4.22 14.84 -19.04
CA GLU A 174 5.48 15.58 -18.87
C GLU A 174 5.40 16.78 -17.92
N SER A 175 4.21 17.34 -17.74
CA SER A 175 3.99 18.49 -16.85
C SER A 175 3.91 18.09 -15.37
N ILE A 176 3.94 16.80 -15.03
CA ILE A 176 3.85 16.31 -13.67
C ILE A 176 5.23 15.86 -13.20
N PRO A 177 5.78 16.44 -12.11
CA PRO A 177 7.14 16.16 -11.65
C PRO A 177 7.44 14.68 -11.35
N GLY A 178 6.41 13.90 -10.98
CA GLY A 178 6.54 12.46 -10.73
C GLY A 178 6.28 11.56 -11.94
N SER A 179 6.07 12.15 -13.14
CA SER A 179 5.89 11.36 -14.36
C SER A 179 7.22 10.75 -14.82
N ILE A 180 7.14 9.66 -15.58
CA ILE A 180 8.33 9.01 -16.14
C ILE A 180 9.06 9.95 -17.11
N THR A 181 8.33 10.72 -17.92
CA THR A 181 8.88 11.66 -18.88
C THR A 181 9.51 12.87 -18.19
N GLY A 182 8.86 13.43 -17.17
CA GLY A 182 9.42 14.52 -16.36
C GLY A 182 10.71 14.13 -15.62
N ALA A 183 10.78 12.90 -15.13
CA ALA A 183 11.98 12.39 -14.43
C ALA A 183 13.18 12.14 -15.36
N ILE A 184 12.95 11.89 -16.64
CA ILE A 184 14.02 11.61 -17.64
C ILE A 184 14.54 12.89 -18.30
N THR A 185 13.72 13.94 -18.41
CA THR A 185 14.11 15.19 -19.10
C THR A 185 14.94 16.13 -18.22
N ASP A 186 14.98 15.94 -16.93
CA ASP A 186 15.75 16.75 -15.97
C ASP A 186 17.19 16.21 -15.71
N SER A 187 17.69 15.29 -16.54
CA SER A 187 19.00 14.64 -16.41
C SER A 187 20.01 15.07 -17.51
#